data_2b8c7306911aca483a35dd8f09a30e39
#
_entry.id   2b8c7306911aca483a35dd8f09a30e39
#
_cell.length_a   1.000
_cell.length_b   1.000
_cell.length_c   1.000
_cell.angle_alpha   90.00
_cell.angle_beta   90.00
_cell.angle_gamma   90.00
#
_symmetry.space_group_name_H-M   'P 1'
#
loop_
_entity.id
_entity.type
_entity.pdbx_description
1 polymer ?
#
loop_
_entity_poly.entity_id
_entity_poly.type
_entity_poly.pdbx_seq_one_letter_code
_entity_poly.pdbx_strand_id
1 'polypeptide(L)'
;RGISKSRAIHGIRDAARLSPAYRTLLQEHGVDPAQLGPQTDWNRLPVLTKANTFERFTLAQLSRPMPANALADVLTSSGRSGRSYGFRLTARKEHEEAWFSIDLGLQDVFGVDEKPTLLVNCLPMGVVFHSRAVAVANVSVREDMACSILRDVGPGFQQTVLCTDPLFIRRLLDEARRAGVDWRALNTSVIVGEEVLVEAQRDYIAARMGIDIDRDP
;
A
#
# COMPACT_ATOMS: atom_id res chain seq x y z
N ARG A 1 10.53 19.22 11.46
CA ARG A 1 11.51 18.16 11.85
C ARG A 1 11.37 17.73 13.33
N GLY A 2 11.04 18.61 14.28
CA GLY A 2 10.90 18.24 15.71
C GLY A 2 9.72 17.33 16.02
N ILE A 3 8.56 17.59 15.43
CA ILE A 3 7.32 16.78 15.61
C ILE A 3 7.52 15.36 15.10
N SER A 4 8.20 15.16 13.97
CA SER A 4 8.47 13.85 13.39
C SER A 4 9.35 12.99 14.30
N LYS A 5 10.43 13.56 14.87
CA LYS A 5 11.31 12.83 15.80
C LYS A 5 10.59 12.45 17.08
N SER A 6 9.78 13.35 17.65
CA SER A 6 8.98 13.04 18.84
C SER A 6 8.00 11.89 18.62
N ARG A 7 7.30 11.88 17.49
CA ARG A 7 6.40 10.78 17.11
C ARG A 7 7.14 9.45 16.93
N ALA A 8 8.32 9.47 16.31
CA ALA A 8 9.14 8.27 16.14
C ALA A 8 9.59 7.69 17.49
N ILE A 9 10.06 8.53 18.42
CA ILE A 9 10.45 8.11 19.78
C ILE A 9 9.25 7.48 20.51
N HIS A 10 8.09 8.11 20.43
CA HIS A 10 6.88 7.58 21.04
C HIS A 10 6.52 6.21 20.44
N GLY A 11 6.54 6.08 19.12
CA GLY A 11 6.30 4.81 18.43
C GLY A 11 7.26 3.70 18.83
N ILE A 12 8.57 4.00 18.99
CA ILE A 12 9.56 3.01 19.44
C ILE A 12 9.27 2.56 20.88
N ARG A 13 8.94 3.49 21.77
CA ARG A 13 8.59 3.17 23.17
C ARG A 13 7.34 2.30 23.24
N ASP A 14 6.32 2.61 22.46
CA ASP A 14 5.10 1.82 22.39
C ASP A 14 5.37 0.43 21.80
N ALA A 15 6.14 0.35 20.72
CA ALA A 15 6.54 -0.92 20.14
C ALA A 15 7.32 -1.79 21.13
N ALA A 16 8.26 -1.22 21.89
CA ALA A 16 9.00 -1.92 22.92
C ALA A 16 8.11 -2.40 24.07
N ARG A 17 7.07 -1.64 24.41
CA ARG A 17 6.09 -2.02 25.44
C ARG A 17 5.18 -3.15 24.97
N LEU A 18 4.76 -3.13 23.71
CA LEU A 18 3.72 -4.01 23.17
C LEU A 18 4.27 -5.28 22.49
N SER A 19 5.51 -5.25 21.97
CA SER A 19 6.16 -6.38 21.31
C SER A 19 7.32 -6.93 22.13
N PRO A 20 7.20 -8.14 22.71
CA PRO A 20 8.31 -8.80 23.40
C PRO A 20 9.55 -8.97 22.51
N ALA A 21 9.36 -9.33 21.25
CA ALA A 21 10.47 -9.50 20.29
C ALA A 21 11.24 -8.19 20.08
N TYR A 22 10.55 -7.07 19.88
CA TYR A 22 11.22 -5.79 19.68
C TYR A 22 11.98 -5.33 20.93
N ARG A 23 11.41 -5.58 22.11
CA ARG A 23 12.11 -5.32 23.38
C ARG A 23 13.40 -6.11 23.49
N THR A 24 13.39 -7.40 23.14
CA THR A 24 14.60 -8.24 23.13
C THR A 24 15.64 -7.69 22.16
N LEU A 25 15.24 -7.30 20.94
CA LEU A 25 16.17 -6.72 19.97
C LEU A 25 16.81 -5.41 20.45
N LEU A 26 16.05 -4.53 21.10
CA LEU A 26 16.58 -3.30 21.68
C LEU A 26 17.60 -3.59 22.80
N GLN A 27 17.31 -4.56 23.68
CA GLN A 27 18.22 -4.98 24.75
C GLN A 27 19.53 -5.54 24.20
N GLU A 28 19.48 -6.38 23.17
CA GLU A 28 20.67 -6.94 22.51
C GLU A 28 21.56 -5.85 21.87
N HIS A 29 20.97 -4.72 21.46
CA HIS A 29 21.68 -3.55 20.94
C HIS A 29 22.06 -2.53 22.03
N GLY A 30 21.83 -2.84 23.30
CA GLY A 30 22.12 -1.94 24.41
C GLY A 30 21.31 -0.65 24.38
N VAL A 31 20.09 -0.69 23.83
CA VAL A 31 19.19 0.45 23.74
C VAL A 31 18.09 0.36 24.78
N ASP A 32 18.07 1.32 25.71
CA ASP A 32 16.96 1.51 26.63
C ASP A 32 15.92 2.45 26.03
N PRO A 33 14.68 1.97 25.75
CA PRO A 33 13.62 2.81 25.18
C PRO A 33 13.27 4.03 26.05
N ALA A 34 13.47 3.95 27.35
CA ALA A 34 13.18 5.06 28.26
C ALA A 34 14.14 6.24 28.08
N GLN A 35 15.36 5.96 27.65
CA GLN A 35 16.42 6.96 27.45
C GLN A 35 16.41 7.59 26.05
N LEU A 36 15.56 7.15 25.15
CA LEU A 36 15.45 7.74 23.80
C LEU A 36 14.98 9.19 23.90
N GLY A 37 15.62 10.09 23.18
CA GLY A 37 15.34 11.51 23.17
C GLY A 37 15.66 12.18 21.81
N PRO A 38 15.48 13.49 21.68
CA PRO A 38 15.74 14.21 20.44
C PRO A 38 17.16 14.09 19.91
N GLN A 39 18.12 13.80 20.79
CA GLN A 39 19.54 13.62 20.49
C GLN A 39 19.95 12.16 20.32
N THR A 40 18.98 11.22 20.29
CA THR A 40 19.27 9.80 20.11
C THR A 40 20.01 9.57 18.80
N ASP A 41 21.11 8.80 18.86
CA ASP A 41 21.74 8.26 17.67
C ASP A 41 20.90 7.10 17.13
N TRP A 42 20.19 7.36 16.03
CA TRP A 42 19.30 6.40 15.38
C TRP A 42 20.01 5.18 14.83
N ASN A 43 21.32 5.26 14.55
CA ASN A 43 22.12 4.14 14.06
C ASN A 43 22.31 3.04 15.12
N ARG A 44 22.03 3.34 16.39
CA ARG A 44 22.07 2.35 17.47
C ARG A 44 20.82 1.47 17.52
N LEU A 45 19.75 1.85 16.82
CA LEU A 45 18.54 1.04 16.76
C LEU A 45 18.75 -0.21 15.92
N PRO A 46 18.16 -1.36 16.28
CA PRO A 46 18.26 -2.57 15.49
C PRO A 46 17.63 -2.40 14.12
N VAL A 47 18.33 -2.79 13.08
CA VAL A 47 17.75 -2.94 11.74
C VAL A 47 16.90 -4.20 11.74
N LEU A 48 15.60 -4.05 11.49
CA LEU A 48 14.66 -5.16 11.46
C LEU A 48 14.73 -5.88 10.11
N THR A 49 14.96 -7.18 10.14
CA THR A 49 14.99 -8.07 8.98
C THR A 49 14.06 -9.25 9.24
N LYS A 50 13.70 -10.02 8.22
CA LYS A 50 12.93 -11.26 8.41
C LYS A 50 13.71 -12.26 9.27
N ALA A 51 15.04 -12.33 9.09
CA ALA A 51 15.91 -13.25 9.83
C ALA A 51 15.89 -12.99 11.35
N ASN A 52 15.92 -11.73 11.77
CA ASN A 52 15.90 -11.39 13.19
C ASN A 52 14.50 -11.15 13.77
N THR A 53 13.45 -11.26 12.96
CA THR A 53 12.05 -11.10 13.38
C THR A 53 11.24 -12.37 13.11
N PHE A 54 10.65 -12.54 11.95
CA PHE A 54 9.72 -13.63 11.62
C PHE A 54 10.33 -15.03 11.63
N GLU A 55 11.64 -15.16 11.41
CA GLU A 55 12.37 -16.44 11.49
C GLU A 55 12.82 -16.79 12.91
N ARG A 56 12.83 -15.81 13.81
CA ARG A 56 13.33 -15.95 15.18
C ARG A 56 12.23 -15.98 16.23
N PHE A 57 11.16 -15.23 16.04
CA PHE A 57 10.10 -15.04 17.02
C PHE A 57 8.75 -15.52 16.51
N THR A 58 7.92 -15.96 17.43
CA THR A 58 6.51 -16.28 17.13
C THR A 58 5.71 -15.01 16.85
N LEU A 59 4.60 -15.13 16.14
CA LEU A 59 3.71 -13.99 15.86
C LEU A 59 3.21 -13.31 17.14
N ALA A 60 2.95 -14.08 18.19
CA ALA A 60 2.54 -13.55 19.49
C ALA A 60 3.64 -12.70 20.17
N GLN A 61 4.90 -12.97 19.89
CA GLN A 61 6.03 -12.17 20.39
C GLN A 61 6.27 -10.92 19.55
N LEU A 62 5.97 -10.99 18.24
CA LEU A 62 6.16 -9.90 17.28
C LEU A 62 5.05 -8.84 17.37
N SER A 63 3.83 -9.23 17.72
CA SER A 63 2.67 -8.35 17.75
C SER A 63 2.24 -8.01 19.18
N ARG A 64 1.46 -6.93 19.29
CA ARG A 64 0.69 -6.69 20.52
C ARG A 64 -0.35 -7.81 20.71
N PRO A 65 -0.71 -8.17 21.95
CA PRO A 65 -1.83 -9.06 22.19
C PRO A 65 -3.11 -8.49 21.59
N MET A 66 -3.74 -9.26 20.70
CA MET A 66 -4.97 -8.85 20.03
C MET A 66 -5.93 -10.05 19.97
N PRO A 67 -7.17 -9.94 20.49
CA PRO A 67 -8.15 -11.00 20.37
C PRO A 67 -8.56 -11.15 18.90
N ALA A 68 -8.82 -12.38 18.45
CA ALA A 68 -9.13 -12.69 17.06
C ALA A 68 -10.33 -11.89 16.51
N ASN A 69 -11.33 -11.61 17.34
CA ASN A 69 -12.51 -10.82 16.96
C ASN A 69 -12.22 -9.32 16.77
N ALA A 70 -11.05 -8.83 17.19
CA ALA A 70 -10.62 -7.45 16.92
C ALA A 70 -9.85 -7.31 15.60
N LEU A 71 -9.45 -8.42 14.98
CA LEU A 71 -8.80 -8.43 13.68
C LEU A 71 -9.79 -8.09 12.57
N ALA A 72 -9.36 -7.25 11.65
CA ALA A 72 -10.10 -6.95 10.42
C ALA A 72 -9.41 -7.57 9.20
N ASP A 73 -8.07 -7.58 9.20
CA ASP A 73 -7.30 -7.96 8.03
C ASP A 73 -5.95 -8.57 8.41
N VAL A 74 -5.44 -9.44 7.55
CA VAL A 74 -4.10 -10.05 7.62
C VAL A 74 -3.45 -9.96 6.26
N LEU A 75 -2.43 -9.14 6.14
CA LEU A 75 -1.63 -9.03 4.93
C LEU A 75 -0.33 -9.83 5.07
N THR A 76 0.15 -10.37 3.96
CA THR A 76 1.42 -11.08 3.88
C THR A 76 2.41 -10.34 2.98
N SER A 77 3.70 -10.51 3.26
CA SER A 77 4.75 -10.06 2.36
C SER A 77 4.98 -11.05 1.21
N SER A 78 5.61 -10.61 0.12
CA SER A 78 5.89 -11.43 -1.07
C SER A 78 6.79 -12.65 -0.84
N GLY A 79 7.46 -12.76 0.30
CA GLY A 79 8.41 -13.84 0.56
C GLY A 79 9.74 -13.77 -0.19
N ARG A 80 9.94 -12.80 -1.11
CA ARG A 80 11.13 -12.72 -1.98
C ARG A 80 12.47 -12.62 -1.26
N SER A 81 12.51 -12.08 -0.05
CA SER A 81 13.76 -11.82 0.69
C SER A 81 14.11 -12.85 1.74
N GLY A 82 13.48 -14.03 1.76
CA GLY A 82 13.76 -15.06 2.76
C GLY A 82 12.86 -16.29 2.64
N ARG A 83 13.08 -17.26 3.55
CA ARG A 83 12.28 -18.49 3.62
C ARG A 83 10.94 -18.30 4.34
N SER A 84 10.77 -17.17 5.03
CA SER A 84 9.57 -16.86 5.82
C SER A 84 8.77 -15.71 5.23
N TYR A 85 7.47 -15.74 5.49
CA TYR A 85 6.57 -14.63 5.19
C TYR A 85 6.52 -13.67 6.39
N GLY A 86 6.47 -12.37 6.11
CA GLY A 86 6.09 -11.40 7.11
C GLY A 86 4.57 -11.24 7.14
N PHE A 87 4.00 -10.94 8.30
CA PHE A 87 2.58 -10.72 8.46
C PHE A 87 2.31 -9.32 9.02
N ARG A 88 1.28 -8.67 8.51
CA ARG A 88 0.70 -7.47 9.11
C ARG A 88 -0.71 -7.81 9.58
N LEU A 89 -0.93 -7.68 10.88
CA LEU A 89 -2.24 -7.81 11.49
C LEU A 89 -2.84 -6.41 11.66
N THR A 90 -4.04 -6.20 11.16
CA THR A 90 -4.72 -4.91 11.23
C THR A 90 -5.97 -5.04 12.09
N ALA A 91 -6.09 -4.20 13.11
CA ALA A 91 -7.29 -4.12 13.93
C ALA A 91 -8.42 -3.42 13.18
N ARG A 92 -9.69 -3.70 13.52
CA ARG A 92 -10.86 -3.06 12.89
C ARG A 92 -10.79 -1.54 12.89
N LYS A 93 -10.42 -0.94 14.02
CA LYS A 93 -10.27 0.50 14.15
C LYS A 93 -9.19 1.05 13.20
N GLU A 94 -8.03 0.41 13.13
CA GLU A 94 -6.93 0.81 12.23
C GLU A 94 -7.33 0.66 10.76
N HIS A 95 -8.13 -0.35 10.44
CA HIS A 95 -8.65 -0.58 9.11
C HIS A 95 -9.61 0.54 8.67
N GLU A 96 -10.51 0.96 9.54
CA GLU A 96 -11.42 2.08 9.29
C GLU A 96 -10.69 3.42 9.16
N GLU A 97 -9.68 3.67 10.00
CA GLU A 97 -8.83 4.86 9.91
C GLU A 97 -8.01 4.89 8.61
N ALA A 98 -7.55 3.73 8.12
CA ALA A 98 -6.84 3.61 6.85
C ALA A 98 -7.74 3.96 5.66
N TRP A 99 -9.01 3.50 5.65
CA TRP A 99 -9.96 3.85 4.59
C TRP A 99 -10.23 5.34 4.53
N PHE A 100 -10.43 5.97 5.67
CA PHE A 100 -10.63 7.41 5.74
C PHE A 100 -9.42 8.19 5.16
N SER A 101 -8.21 7.74 5.49
CA SER A 101 -6.98 8.36 4.95
C SER A 101 -6.83 8.15 3.45
N ILE A 102 -7.23 6.99 2.93
CA ILE A 102 -7.26 6.69 1.49
C ILE A 102 -8.28 7.60 0.80
N ASP A 103 -9.49 7.70 1.33
CA ASP A 103 -10.55 8.53 0.76
C ASP A 103 -10.14 10.01 0.68
N LEU A 104 -9.50 10.54 1.75
CA LEU A 104 -8.95 11.90 1.75
C LEU A 104 -7.86 12.09 0.67
N GLY A 105 -6.96 11.12 0.52
CA GLY A 105 -5.93 11.17 -0.52
C GLY A 105 -6.52 11.12 -1.93
N LEU A 106 -7.52 10.27 -2.16
CA LEU A 106 -8.23 10.20 -3.45
C LEU A 106 -8.99 11.50 -3.75
N GLN A 107 -9.59 12.12 -2.73
CA GLN A 107 -10.29 13.38 -2.85
C GLN A 107 -9.33 14.52 -3.21
N ASP A 108 -8.21 14.62 -2.49
CA ASP A 108 -7.21 15.68 -2.69
C ASP A 108 -6.55 15.62 -4.09
N VAL A 109 -6.25 14.40 -4.57
CA VAL A 109 -5.51 14.20 -5.83
C VAL A 109 -6.44 14.12 -7.04
N PHE A 110 -7.60 13.46 -6.92
CA PHE A 110 -8.46 13.13 -8.06
C PHE A 110 -9.84 13.80 -8.03
N GLY A 111 -10.18 14.57 -6.97
CA GLY A 111 -11.49 15.22 -6.84
C GLY A 111 -12.65 14.24 -6.86
N VAL A 112 -12.52 13.10 -6.18
CA VAL A 112 -13.50 12.01 -6.22
C VAL A 112 -14.82 12.33 -5.54
N ASP A 113 -14.89 13.38 -4.76
CA ASP A 113 -16.09 13.95 -4.14
C ASP A 113 -16.96 14.71 -5.16
N GLU A 114 -16.36 15.20 -6.24
CA GLU A 114 -17.05 15.94 -7.31
C GLU A 114 -17.40 15.07 -8.52
N LYS A 115 -16.73 13.93 -8.68
CA LYS A 115 -16.83 13.08 -9.88
C LYS A 115 -17.08 11.63 -9.51
N PRO A 116 -18.18 11.00 -9.99
CA PRO A 116 -18.35 9.55 -9.90
C PRO A 116 -17.11 8.83 -10.44
N THR A 117 -16.42 8.10 -9.55
CA THR A 117 -15.12 7.50 -9.83
C THR A 117 -15.16 6.00 -9.65
N LEU A 118 -14.56 5.26 -10.60
CA LEU A 118 -14.26 3.85 -10.50
C LEU A 118 -12.76 3.66 -10.21
N LEU A 119 -12.42 3.04 -9.10
CA LEU A 119 -11.05 2.61 -8.82
C LEU A 119 -10.91 1.12 -9.17
N VAL A 120 -10.01 0.82 -10.10
CA VAL A 120 -9.68 -0.56 -10.48
C VAL A 120 -8.34 -0.94 -9.85
N ASN A 121 -8.39 -1.80 -8.84
CA ASN A 121 -7.21 -2.25 -8.10
C ASN A 121 -6.65 -3.54 -8.70
N CYS A 122 -5.48 -3.42 -9.30
CA CYS A 122 -4.70 -4.51 -9.90
C CYS A 122 -3.42 -4.83 -9.11
N LEU A 123 -3.30 -4.40 -7.86
CA LEU A 123 -2.13 -4.71 -7.03
C LEU A 123 -2.09 -6.21 -6.67
N PRO A 124 -0.89 -6.79 -6.64
CA PRO A 124 -0.69 -8.21 -6.29
C PRO A 124 -0.91 -8.50 -4.80
N MET A 125 -0.72 -9.77 -4.41
CA MET A 125 -0.61 -10.23 -3.03
C MET A 125 -1.83 -9.98 -2.13
N GLY A 126 -3.03 -9.90 -2.71
CA GLY A 126 -4.25 -9.72 -1.92
C GLY A 126 -4.40 -8.32 -1.31
N VAL A 127 -3.70 -7.33 -1.86
CA VAL A 127 -3.94 -5.93 -1.49
C VAL A 127 -5.35 -5.56 -1.93
N VAL A 128 -6.19 -5.21 -0.97
CA VAL A 128 -7.59 -4.83 -1.19
C VAL A 128 -7.78 -3.37 -0.83
N PHE A 129 -8.38 -2.61 -1.73
CA PHE A 129 -8.84 -1.27 -1.45
C PHE A 129 -10.27 -1.30 -0.92
N HIS A 130 -10.52 -0.48 0.06
CA HIS A 130 -11.85 -0.14 0.56
C HIS A 130 -12.00 1.36 0.55
N SER A 131 -13.14 1.85 0.11
CA SER A 131 -13.44 3.27 0.02
C SER A 131 -14.93 3.51 0.25
N ARG A 132 -15.27 4.65 0.81
CA ARG A 132 -16.64 5.17 0.89
C ARG A 132 -16.87 6.27 -0.15
N ALA A 133 -15.79 6.77 -0.75
CA ALA A 133 -15.85 7.88 -1.71
C ALA A 133 -15.96 7.40 -3.17
N VAL A 134 -15.47 6.19 -3.49
CA VAL A 134 -15.43 5.66 -4.86
C VAL A 134 -15.94 4.23 -4.94
N ALA A 135 -16.42 3.83 -6.11
CA ALA A 135 -16.66 2.42 -6.41
C ALA A 135 -15.31 1.70 -6.62
N VAL A 136 -15.13 0.53 -6.00
CA VAL A 136 -13.87 -0.20 -6.08
C VAL A 136 -14.06 -1.57 -6.72
N ALA A 137 -13.26 -1.87 -7.74
CA ALA A 137 -13.11 -3.19 -8.32
C ALA A 137 -11.75 -3.78 -7.95
N ASN A 138 -11.71 -4.73 -7.01
CA ASN A 138 -10.50 -5.43 -6.60
C ASN A 138 -10.31 -6.67 -7.48
N VAL A 139 -9.47 -6.59 -8.50
CA VAL A 139 -9.27 -7.66 -9.51
C VAL A 139 -7.90 -8.32 -9.41
N SER A 140 -6.98 -7.77 -8.60
CA SER A 140 -5.60 -8.24 -8.52
C SER A 140 -4.92 -8.27 -9.90
N VAL A 141 -3.89 -9.07 -10.06
CA VAL A 141 -3.09 -9.19 -11.32
C VAL A 141 -3.79 -10.06 -12.38
N ARG A 142 -5.05 -9.71 -12.71
CA ARG A 142 -5.89 -10.38 -13.72
C ARG A 142 -6.25 -9.41 -14.84
N GLU A 143 -5.49 -9.50 -15.96
CA GLU A 143 -5.64 -8.61 -17.13
C GLU A 143 -7.03 -8.71 -17.75
N ASP A 144 -7.55 -9.91 -17.88
CA ASP A 144 -8.86 -10.21 -18.44
C ASP A 144 -10.01 -9.58 -17.62
N MET A 145 -9.94 -9.72 -16.29
CA MET A 145 -10.93 -9.13 -15.38
C MET A 145 -10.84 -7.61 -15.39
N ALA A 146 -9.62 -7.06 -15.32
CA ALA A 146 -9.41 -5.61 -15.35
C ALA A 146 -9.96 -5.02 -16.66
N CYS A 147 -9.64 -5.61 -17.81
CA CYS A 147 -10.13 -5.15 -19.11
C CYS A 147 -11.65 -5.24 -19.25
N SER A 148 -12.26 -6.31 -18.72
CA SER A 148 -13.72 -6.43 -18.72
C SER A 148 -14.39 -5.33 -17.90
N ILE A 149 -13.88 -5.06 -16.68
CA ILE A 149 -14.38 -3.97 -15.82
C ILE A 149 -14.20 -2.60 -16.51
N LEU A 150 -13.00 -2.34 -17.06
CA LEU A 150 -12.70 -1.07 -17.73
C LEU A 150 -13.61 -0.85 -18.93
N ARG A 151 -13.84 -1.88 -19.76
CA ARG A 151 -14.67 -1.78 -20.96
C ARG A 151 -16.16 -1.70 -20.66
N ASP A 152 -16.66 -2.55 -19.75
CA ASP A 152 -18.10 -2.79 -19.58
C ASP A 152 -18.70 -1.97 -18.43
N VAL A 153 -17.91 -1.62 -17.43
CA VAL A 153 -18.35 -0.86 -16.23
C VAL A 153 -17.80 0.56 -16.23
N GLY A 154 -16.56 0.75 -16.66
CA GLY A 154 -15.88 2.05 -16.68
C GLY A 154 -16.66 3.18 -17.33
N PRO A 155 -17.32 2.98 -18.49
CA PRO A 155 -18.10 4.04 -19.16
C PRO A 155 -19.27 4.60 -18.33
N GLY A 156 -19.68 3.92 -17.25
CA GLY A 156 -20.68 4.41 -16.31
C GLY A 156 -20.17 5.47 -15.33
N PHE A 157 -18.85 5.76 -15.33
CA PHE A 157 -18.21 6.70 -14.43
C PHE A 157 -17.64 7.90 -15.19
N GLN A 158 -17.45 9.02 -14.49
CA GLN A 158 -16.85 10.22 -15.09
C GLN A 158 -15.32 10.13 -15.15
N GLN A 159 -14.73 9.31 -14.29
CA GLN A 159 -13.29 9.02 -14.31
C GLN A 159 -13.01 7.62 -13.79
N THR A 160 -11.85 7.08 -14.18
CA THR A 160 -11.33 5.82 -13.69
C THR A 160 -9.95 6.05 -13.08
N VAL A 161 -9.69 5.47 -11.91
CA VAL A 161 -8.38 5.43 -11.28
C VAL A 161 -7.87 3.99 -11.31
N LEU A 162 -6.82 3.74 -12.07
CA LEU A 162 -6.17 2.42 -12.15
C LEU A 162 -5.03 2.35 -11.14
N CYS A 163 -5.13 1.45 -10.16
CA CYS A 163 -4.06 1.20 -9.20
C CYS A 163 -3.32 -0.10 -9.58
N THR A 164 -2.02 -0.03 -9.81
CA THR A 164 -1.26 -1.14 -10.42
C THR A 164 0.22 -1.11 -10.03
N ASP A 165 0.97 -2.15 -10.42
CA ASP A 165 2.43 -2.17 -10.37
C ASP A 165 3.04 -2.00 -11.78
N PRO A 166 4.31 -1.55 -11.89
CA PRO A 166 4.96 -1.26 -13.18
C PRO A 166 5.16 -2.47 -14.09
N LEU A 167 5.15 -3.69 -13.54
CA LEU A 167 5.33 -4.91 -14.33
C LEU A 167 4.00 -5.38 -14.91
N PHE A 168 2.95 -5.32 -14.10
CA PHE A 168 1.61 -5.75 -14.51
C PHE A 168 1.00 -4.82 -15.56
N ILE A 169 1.17 -3.48 -15.42
CA ILE A 169 0.56 -2.53 -16.34
C ILE A 169 0.95 -2.78 -17.81
N ARG A 170 2.17 -3.27 -18.06
CA ARG A 170 2.59 -3.59 -19.43
C ARG A 170 1.72 -4.67 -20.07
N ARG A 171 1.45 -5.74 -19.34
CA ARG A 171 0.59 -6.84 -19.79
C ARG A 171 -0.86 -6.38 -19.92
N LEU A 172 -1.32 -5.56 -18.97
CA LEU A 172 -2.64 -4.96 -18.99
C LEU A 172 -2.86 -4.10 -20.23
N LEU A 173 -1.88 -3.28 -20.64
CA LEU A 173 -1.96 -2.43 -21.84
C LEU A 173 -2.06 -3.25 -23.13
N ASP A 174 -1.37 -4.39 -23.18
CA ASP A 174 -1.46 -5.29 -24.34
C ASP A 174 -2.84 -5.97 -24.41
N GLU A 175 -3.37 -6.42 -23.29
CA GLU A 175 -4.71 -7.00 -23.22
C GLU A 175 -5.81 -5.95 -23.46
N ALA A 176 -5.69 -4.77 -22.91
CA ALA A 176 -6.62 -3.66 -23.07
C ALA A 176 -6.80 -3.29 -24.56
N ARG A 177 -5.69 -3.30 -25.32
CA ARG A 177 -5.75 -3.07 -26.79
C ARG A 177 -6.54 -4.16 -27.51
N ARG A 178 -6.38 -5.43 -27.12
CA ARG A 178 -7.13 -6.56 -27.70
C ARG A 178 -8.61 -6.51 -27.30
N ALA A 179 -8.87 -6.14 -26.06
CA ALA A 179 -10.23 -6.05 -25.50
C ALA A 179 -11.00 -4.80 -25.95
N GLY A 180 -10.36 -3.85 -26.65
CA GLY A 180 -11.00 -2.62 -27.11
C GLY A 180 -11.26 -1.60 -26.02
N VAL A 181 -10.42 -1.52 -24.98
CA VAL A 181 -10.53 -0.51 -23.93
C VAL A 181 -10.12 0.85 -24.47
N ASP A 182 -11.03 1.84 -24.34
CA ASP A 182 -10.78 3.24 -24.71
C ASP A 182 -10.36 4.04 -23.46
N TRP A 183 -9.07 4.17 -23.24
CA TRP A 183 -8.52 4.88 -22.09
C TRP A 183 -8.89 6.36 -22.03
N ARG A 184 -9.06 7.03 -23.19
CA ARG A 184 -9.42 8.45 -23.24
C ARG A 184 -10.88 8.65 -22.83
N ALA A 185 -11.76 7.79 -23.34
CA ALA A 185 -13.19 7.85 -22.97
C ALA A 185 -13.38 7.58 -21.47
N LEU A 186 -12.48 6.80 -20.83
CA LEU A 186 -12.53 6.50 -19.41
C LEU A 186 -11.96 7.61 -18.51
N ASN A 187 -11.36 8.66 -19.08
CA ASN A 187 -10.67 9.70 -18.30
C ASN A 187 -9.78 9.08 -17.19
N THR A 188 -8.78 8.29 -17.62
CA THR A 188 -8.04 7.39 -16.73
C THR A 188 -6.83 8.08 -16.13
N SER A 189 -6.74 8.01 -14.79
CA SER A 189 -5.53 8.29 -14.02
C SER A 189 -4.90 7.00 -13.51
N VAL A 190 -3.58 7.00 -13.27
CA VAL A 190 -2.86 5.78 -12.85
C VAL A 190 -2.08 6.04 -11.56
N ILE A 191 -2.33 5.20 -10.56
CA ILE A 191 -1.52 5.09 -9.35
C ILE A 191 -0.59 3.88 -9.52
N VAL A 192 0.71 4.10 -9.38
CA VAL A 192 1.71 3.04 -9.47
C VAL A 192 2.35 2.81 -8.10
N GLY A 193 2.36 1.56 -7.66
CA GLY A 193 2.95 1.15 -6.38
C GLY A 193 3.79 -0.12 -6.51
N GLU A 194 4.30 -0.62 -5.39
CA GLU A 194 5.09 -1.84 -5.20
C GLU A 194 6.54 -1.75 -5.72
N GLU A 195 6.78 -1.23 -6.90
CA GLU A 195 8.09 -1.13 -7.54
C GLU A 195 8.33 0.32 -8.02
N VAL A 196 9.60 0.65 -8.25
CA VAL A 196 9.98 1.97 -8.76
C VAL A 196 9.54 2.12 -10.21
N LEU A 197 8.80 3.17 -10.50
CA LEU A 197 8.49 3.60 -11.86
C LEU A 197 9.56 4.58 -12.34
N VAL A 198 10.27 4.22 -13.41
CA VAL A 198 11.23 5.14 -14.05
C VAL A 198 10.55 5.97 -15.15
N GLU A 199 11.07 7.16 -15.45
CA GLU A 199 10.46 8.11 -16.39
C GLU A 199 10.16 7.48 -17.77
N ALA A 200 11.09 6.68 -18.32
CA ALA A 200 10.86 5.99 -19.58
C ALA A 200 9.66 5.03 -19.57
N GLN A 201 9.35 4.42 -18.42
CA GLN A 201 8.15 3.60 -18.28
C GLN A 201 6.90 4.46 -18.19
N ARG A 202 6.98 5.62 -17.52
CA ARG A 202 5.89 6.59 -17.43
C ARG A 202 5.52 7.09 -18.84
N ASP A 203 6.50 7.53 -19.62
CA ASP A 203 6.30 7.97 -20.99
C ASP A 203 5.70 6.85 -21.87
N TYR A 204 6.20 5.63 -21.73
CA TYR A 204 5.65 4.46 -22.42
C TYR A 204 4.18 4.21 -22.09
N ILE A 205 3.82 4.24 -20.81
CA ILE A 205 2.44 4.03 -20.34
C ILE A 205 1.51 5.09 -20.92
N ALA A 206 1.89 6.37 -20.80
CA ALA A 206 1.12 7.47 -21.32
C ALA A 206 0.90 7.40 -22.83
N ALA A 207 1.96 7.12 -23.58
CA ALA A 207 1.87 6.94 -25.03
C ALA A 207 0.94 5.78 -25.43
N ARG A 208 0.99 4.67 -24.69
CA ARG A 208 0.15 3.48 -24.92
C ARG A 208 -1.32 3.72 -24.58
N MET A 209 -1.59 4.49 -23.54
CA MET A 209 -2.96 4.88 -23.13
C MET A 209 -3.48 6.07 -23.96
N GLY A 210 -2.61 6.80 -24.63
CA GLY A 210 -2.95 8.02 -25.37
C GLY A 210 -3.41 9.15 -24.43
N ILE A 211 -2.87 9.21 -23.23
CA ILE A 211 -3.13 10.23 -22.22
C ILE A 211 -1.91 11.16 -22.10
N ASP A 212 -2.17 12.42 -21.77
CA ASP A 212 -1.11 13.35 -21.42
C ASP A 212 -0.63 13.07 -19.99
N ILE A 213 0.69 13.16 -19.79
CA ILE A 213 1.26 13.11 -18.47
C ILE A 213 1.35 14.54 -17.97
N ASP A 214 0.56 14.85 -16.95
CA ASP A 214 0.78 16.05 -16.17
C ASP A 214 2.08 15.87 -15.37
N ARG A 215 3.08 16.67 -15.69
CA ARG A 215 4.43 16.57 -15.11
C ARG A 215 4.64 17.49 -13.92
N ASP A 216 3.65 18.34 -13.63
CA ASP A 216 3.65 19.18 -12.44
C ASP A 216 2.97 18.44 -11.27
N PRO A 217 3.69 18.39 -10.11
CA PRO A 217 3.17 17.76 -8.90
C PRO A 217 2.07 18.61 -8.25
#